data_1f3fa02847db6ad7eb397d10bb14456e
#
_entry.id   1f3fa02847db6ad7eb397d10bb14456e
#
_cell.length_a   1.000
_cell.length_b   1.000
_cell.length_c   1.000
_cell.angle_alpha   90.00
_cell.angle_beta   90.00
_cell.angle_gamma   90.00
#
_symmetry.space_group_name_H-M   'P 1'
#
loop_
_entity.id
_entity.type
_entity.pdbx_description
1 polymer ?
#
loop_
_entity_poly.entity_id
_entity_poly.type
_entity_poly.pdbx_seq_one_letter_code
_entity_poly.pdbx_strand_id
1 'polypeptide(L)'
;MKKLVILTCSVAVAVWFSDFVRAQSDAPYTEGPVWDVTMVKTKYGMTDDYLKAIAKTFKGASEEAKKQGLIVDYKILLGTPSSPQDFNILLMTAYKNMAALDNAREKFDPIGRKVEGAPDQQRDAAVKRGDLRDILGDKLMREITLK
;
A
#
# COMPACT_ATOMS: atom_id res chain seq x y z
N MET A 1 46.79 16.28 65.17
CA MET A 1 46.96 16.42 63.71
C MET A 1 46.39 15.16 63.08
N LYS A 2 45.13 15.21 62.60
CA LYS A 2 44.48 14.06 61.97
C LYS A 2 44.52 14.29 60.45
N LYS A 3 45.26 13.40 59.73
CA LYS A 3 45.34 13.43 58.29
C LYS A 3 44.07 12.78 57.70
N LEU A 4 43.25 13.55 56.99
CA LEU A 4 42.08 13.10 56.26
C LEU A 4 42.56 12.54 54.90
N VAL A 5 42.40 11.24 54.70
CA VAL A 5 42.68 10.57 53.42
C VAL A 5 41.35 10.61 52.62
N ILE A 6 41.31 11.40 51.56
CA ILE A 6 40.20 11.42 50.61
C ILE A 6 40.42 10.33 49.59
N LEU A 7 39.60 9.29 49.67
CA LEU A 7 39.56 8.20 48.68
C LEU A 7 38.66 8.61 47.51
N THR A 8 39.26 8.99 46.38
CA THR A 8 38.53 9.29 45.15
C THR A 8 38.16 7.98 44.46
N CYS A 9 36.86 7.65 44.50
CA CYS A 9 36.32 6.50 43.82
C CYS A 9 36.02 6.92 42.35
N SER A 10 36.91 6.54 41.42
CA SER A 10 36.70 6.74 39.99
C SER A 10 35.74 5.66 39.45
N VAL A 11 34.49 6.08 39.24
CA VAL A 11 33.50 5.21 38.55
C VAL A 11 33.78 5.27 37.04
N ALA A 12 34.37 4.22 36.53
CA ALA A 12 34.51 4.01 35.09
C ALA A 12 33.16 3.57 34.53
N VAL A 13 32.44 4.51 33.88
CA VAL A 13 31.24 4.19 33.11
C VAL A 13 31.67 3.52 31.81
N ALA A 14 31.61 2.19 31.79
CA ALA A 14 31.75 1.41 30.56
C ALA A 14 30.51 1.61 29.71
N VAL A 15 30.61 2.50 28.74
CA VAL A 15 29.57 2.64 27.69
C VAL A 15 29.66 1.42 26.79
N TRP A 16 28.76 0.48 26.98
CA TRP A 16 28.57 -0.66 26.10
C TRP A 16 27.91 -0.13 24.84
N PHE A 17 28.68 0.15 23.82
CA PHE A 17 28.17 0.29 22.45
C PHE A 17 27.71 -1.12 22.03
N SER A 18 26.40 -1.35 22.19
CA SER A 18 25.76 -2.49 21.55
C SER A 18 25.78 -2.20 20.06
N ASP A 19 26.77 -2.72 19.34
CA ASP A 19 26.71 -2.86 17.90
C ASP A 19 25.45 -3.67 17.60
N PHE A 20 24.40 -2.98 17.17
CA PHE A 20 23.27 -3.61 16.50
C PHE A 20 23.84 -4.20 15.21
N VAL A 21 24.40 -5.41 15.33
CA VAL A 21 24.67 -6.25 14.17
C VAL A 21 23.32 -6.45 13.50
N ARG A 22 23.06 -5.66 12.46
CA ARG A 22 22.00 -5.95 11.51
C ARG A 22 22.37 -7.33 10.96
N ALA A 23 21.69 -8.35 11.45
CA ALA A 23 21.74 -9.67 10.86
C ALA A 23 21.37 -9.47 9.38
N GLN A 24 22.35 -9.51 8.51
CA GLN A 24 22.14 -9.45 7.08
C GLN A 24 21.32 -10.69 6.76
N SER A 25 20.07 -10.49 6.42
CA SER A 25 19.16 -11.57 6.08
C SER A 25 19.78 -12.39 4.95
N ASP A 26 20.01 -13.71 5.20
CA ASP A 26 20.43 -14.66 4.18
C ASP A 26 19.33 -14.95 3.14
N ALA A 27 18.29 -14.16 3.15
CA ALA A 27 17.20 -14.27 2.17
C ALA A 27 17.76 -14.16 0.74
N PRO A 28 17.33 -15.03 -0.16
CA PRO A 28 17.78 -15.03 -1.56
C PRO A 28 17.21 -13.88 -2.37
N TYR A 29 16.56 -12.91 -1.72
CA TYR A 29 15.92 -11.76 -2.35
C TYR A 29 16.07 -10.49 -1.50
N THR A 30 15.82 -9.37 -2.14
CA THR A 30 15.59 -8.07 -1.49
C THR A 30 14.10 -7.71 -1.59
N GLU A 31 13.57 -7.09 -0.54
CA GLU A 31 12.17 -6.65 -0.49
C GLU A 31 11.99 -5.30 -1.16
N GLY A 32 10.96 -5.19 -1.97
CA GLY A 32 10.47 -3.97 -2.59
C GLY A 32 9.16 -3.46 -1.98
N PRO A 33 8.38 -2.67 -2.73
CA PRO A 33 7.08 -2.16 -2.31
C PRO A 33 6.06 -3.28 -2.06
N VAL A 34 5.01 -2.94 -1.33
CA VAL A 34 3.84 -3.81 -1.13
C VAL A 34 2.77 -3.41 -2.14
N TRP A 35 2.31 -4.36 -2.91
CA TRP A 35 1.24 -4.19 -3.87
C TRP A 35 -0.08 -4.68 -3.29
N ASP A 36 -1.08 -3.81 -3.29
CA ASP A 36 -2.49 -4.18 -3.13
C ASP A 36 -3.04 -4.46 -4.53
N VAL A 37 -3.53 -5.68 -4.73
CA VAL A 37 -3.93 -6.20 -6.04
C VAL A 37 -5.38 -6.63 -5.97
N THR A 38 -6.27 -5.86 -6.61
CA THR A 38 -7.69 -6.19 -6.75
C THR A 38 -7.94 -6.91 -8.08
N MET A 39 -8.51 -8.10 -8.02
CA MET A 39 -8.91 -8.90 -9.18
C MET A 39 -10.36 -8.59 -9.56
N VAL A 40 -10.53 -8.03 -10.75
CA VAL A 40 -11.83 -7.58 -11.26
C VAL A 40 -12.22 -8.39 -12.48
N LYS A 41 -13.48 -8.87 -12.47
CA LYS A 41 -14.13 -9.47 -13.62
C LYS A 41 -15.24 -8.54 -14.10
N THR A 42 -15.09 -7.96 -15.29
CA THR A 42 -16.16 -7.17 -15.89
C THR A 42 -17.28 -8.06 -16.41
N LYS A 43 -18.52 -7.58 -16.31
CA LYS A 43 -19.65 -8.25 -16.94
C LYS A 43 -19.54 -8.18 -18.47
N TYR A 44 -20.19 -9.12 -19.13
CA TYR A 44 -20.13 -9.21 -20.59
C TYR A 44 -20.51 -7.87 -21.25
N GLY A 45 -19.64 -7.37 -22.13
CA GLY A 45 -19.81 -6.10 -22.82
C GLY A 45 -19.56 -4.83 -21.99
N MET A 46 -19.29 -4.94 -20.66
CA MET A 46 -19.17 -3.78 -19.76
C MET A 46 -17.75 -3.32 -19.50
N THR A 47 -16.76 -3.89 -20.18
CA THR A 47 -15.33 -3.57 -19.92
C THR A 47 -15.03 -2.09 -20.15
N ASP A 48 -15.44 -1.53 -21.27
CA ASP A 48 -15.17 -0.13 -21.60
C ASP A 48 -15.89 0.84 -20.66
N ASP A 49 -17.11 0.53 -20.26
CA ASP A 49 -17.86 1.38 -19.33
C ASP A 49 -17.26 1.32 -17.92
N TYR A 50 -16.77 0.15 -17.51
CA TYR A 50 -16.02 0.03 -16.26
C TYR A 50 -14.70 0.81 -16.32
N LEU A 51 -13.92 0.71 -17.40
CA LEU A 51 -12.68 1.48 -17.59
C LEU A 51 -12.94 2.98 -17.54
N LYS A 52 -14.01 3.48 -18.18
CA LYS A 52 -14.42 4.90 -18.07
C LYS A 52 -14.75 5.29 -16.62
N ALA A 53 -15.46 4.43 -15.89
CA ALA A 53 -15.80 4.69 -14.49
C ALA A 53 -14.56 4.78 -13.60
N ILE A 54 -13.61 3.85 -13.73
CA ILE A 54 -12.38 3.84 -12.92
C ILE A 54 -11.37 4.90 -13.34
N ALA A 55 -11.44 5.43 -14.56
CA ALA A 55 -10.63 6.57 -14.97
C ALA A 55 -10.89 7.80 -14.09
N LYS A 56 -12.12 8.01 -13.66
CA LYS A 56 -12.49 9.09 -12.76
C LYS A 56 -12.20 8.73 -11.29
N THR A 57 -12.51 7.53 -10.87
CA THR A 57 -12.42 7.11 -9.46
C THR A 57 -11.03 6.57 -9.10
N PHE A 58 -10.70 5.34 -9.48
CA PHE A 58 -9.43 4.69 -9.12
C PHE A 58 -8.21 5.48 -9.61
N LYS A 59 -8.16 5.84 -10.89
CA LYS A 59 -7.06 6.64 -11.43
C LYS A 59 -6.97 8.00 -10.74
N GLY A 60 -8.09 8.73 -10.64
CA GLY A 60 -8.11 10.04 -10.00
C GLY A 60 -7.63 10.01 -8.55
N ALA A 61 -8.09 9.03 -7.77
CA ALA A 61 -7.65 8.85 -6.38
C ALA A 61 -6.17 8.43 -6.30
N SER A 62 -5.71 7.55 -7.18
CA SER A 62 -4.31 7.10 -7.22
C SER A 62 -3.36 8.23 -7.60
N GLU A 63 -3.69 9.06 -8.57
CA GLU A 63 -2.89 10.23 -8.93
C GLU A 63 -2.77 11.21 -7.76
N GLU A 64 -3.86 11.47 -7.06
CA GLU A 64 -3.84 12.36 -5.90
C GLU A 64 -3.05 11.74 -4.74
N ALA A 65 -3.22 10.45 -4.46
CA ALA A 65 -2.46 9.73 -3.43
C ALA A 65 -0.96 9.70 -3.74
N LYS A 66 -0.59 9.49 -5.00
CA LYS A 66 0.81 9.52 -5.46
C LYS A 66 1.42 10.92 -5.31
N LYS A 67 0.67 11.96 -5.66
CA LYS A 67 1.09 13.36 -5.47
C LYS A 67 1.34 13.70 -4.00
N GLN A 68 0.57 13.12 -3.07
CA GLN A 68 0.73 13.28 -1.62
C GLN A 68 1.80 12.33 -1.02
N GLY A 69 2.41 11.45 -1.81
CA GLY A 69 3.40 10.49 -1.34
C GLY A 69 2.83 9.34 -0.50
N LEU A 70 1.51 9.13 -0.53
CA LEU A 70 0.84 8.05 0.20
C LEU A 70 1.01 6.70 -0.49
N ILE A 71 1.15 6.70 -1.81
CA ILE A 71 1.48 5.52 -2.62
C ILE A 71 2.73 5.78 -3.46
N VAL A 72 3.40 4.71 -3.85
CA VAL A 72 4.60 4.76 -4.70
C VAL A 72 4.21 4.78 -6.18
N ASP A 73 3.28 3.91 -6.53
CA ASP A 73 2.82 3.73 -7.92
C ASP A 73 1.44 3.06 -7.95
N TYR A 74 0.82 3.06 -9.13
CA TYR A 74 -0.38 2.28 -9.39
C TYR A 74 -0.35 1.76 -10.82
N LYS A 75 -1.04 0.65 -11.07
CA LYS A 75 -1.15 0.04 -12.40
C LYS A 75 -2.57 -0.49 -12.62
N ILE A 76 -2.98 -0.48 -13.87
CA ILE A 76 -4.18 -1.16 -14.34
C ILE A 76 -3.73 -2.10 -15.45
N LEU A 77 -3.93 -3.40 -15.24
CA LEU A 77 -3.66 -4.39 -16.26
C LEU A 77 -4.98 -4.90 -16.82
N LEU A 78 -5.10 -4.91 -18.14
CA LEU A 78 -6.23 -5.46 -18.88
C LEU A 78 -5.76 -6.71 -19.60
N GLY A 79 -6.47 -7.81 -19.44
CA GLY A 79 -6.14 -9.10 -20.05
C GLY A 79 -7.35 -9.85 -20.57
N THR A 80 -7.10 -11.00 -21.18
CA THR A 80 -8.12 -11.95 -21.57
C THR A 80 -8.27 -13.00 -20.48
N PRO A 81 -9.48 -13.23 -19.94
CA PRO A 81 -9.70 -14.25 -18.92
C PRO A 81 -9.46 -15.65 -19.50
N SER A 82 -8.82 -16.53 -18.73
CA SER A 82 -8.55 -17.92 -19.13
C SER A 82 -9.77 -18.84 -18.97
N SER A 83 -10.76 -18.41 -18.18
CA SER A 83 -12.01 -19.13 -17.96
C SER A 83 -13.16 -18.16 -17.66
N PRO A 84 -14.43 -18.61 -17.70
CA PRO A 84 -15.57 -17.75 -17.33
C PRO A 84 -15.54 -17.24 -15.88
N GLN A 85 -14.74 -17.84 -15.00
CA GLN A 85 -14.60 -17.45 -13.60
C GLN A 85 -13.40 -16.57 -13.34
N ASP A 86 -12.54 -16.35 -14.34
CA ASP A 86 -11.31 -15.59 -14.20
C ASP A 86 -11.55 -14.08 -14.27
N PHE A 87 -10.59 -13.30 -13.75
CA PHE A 87 -10.57 -11.84 -13.89
C PHE A 87 -10.03 -11.43 -15.26
N ASN A 88 -10.39 -10.24 -15.69
CA ASN A 88 -9.82 -9.63 -16.89
C ASN A 88 -9.14 -8.28 -16.60
N ILE A 89 -9.27 -7.76 -15.38
CA ILE A 89 -8.59 -6.54 -14.97
C ILE A 89 -7.93 -6.76 -13.60
N LEU A 90 -6.68 -6.27 -13.47
CA LEU A 90 -6.04 -6.06 -12.17
C LEU A 90 -5.91 -4.57 -11.92
N LEU A 91 -6.42 -4.14 -10.77
CA LEU A 91 -6.12 -2.83 -10.21
C LEU A 91 -5.03 -3.01 -9.16
N MET A 92 -3.93 -2.28 -9.29
CA MET A 92 -2.77 -2.48 -8.44
C MET A 92 -2.31 -1.15 -7.85
N THR A 93 -2.09 -1.11 -6.54
CA THR A 93 -1.56 0.06 -5.84
C THR A 93 -0.32 -0.33 -5.04
N ALA A 94 0.78 0.37 -5.25
CA ALA A 94 2.05 0.12 -4.56
C ALA A 94 2.23 1.05 -3.36
N TYR A 95 2.45 0.47 -2.19
CA TYR A 95 2.79 1.15 -0.95
C TYR A 95 4.28 0.95 -0.63
N LYS A 96 4.91 1.93 -0.01
CA LYS A 96 6.33 1.83 0.36
C LYS A 96 6.63 0.61 1.24
N ASN A 97 5.74 0.28 2.16
CA ASN A 97 5.81 -0.87 3.07
C ASN A 97 4.43 -1.11 3.71
N MET A 98 4.31 -2.14 4.54
CA MET A 98 3.05 -2.45 5.24
C MET A 98 2.58 -1.34 6.17
N ALA A 99 3.49 -0.62 6.84
CA ALA A 99 3.14 0.48 7.75
C ALA A 99 2.49 1.68 7.02
N ALA A 100 2.64 1.78 5.70
CA ALA A 100 1.93 2.81 4.92
C ALA A 100 0.40 2.63 4.96
N LEU A 101 -0.08 1.41 5.25
CA LEU A 101 -1.50 1.08 5.40
C LEU A 101 -2.07 1.42 6.79
N ASP A 102 -1.22 1.75 7.76
CA ASP A 102 -1.68 2.18 9.09
C ASP A 102 -2.47 3.48 8.97
N ASN A 103 -3.60 3.57 9.68
CA ASN A 103 -4.51 4.71 9.65
C ASN A 103 -4.97 5.08 8.23
N ALA A 104 -5.21 4.06 7.37
CA ALA A 104 -5.57 4.25 5.96
C ALA A 104 -6.78 5.19 5.77
N ARG A 105 -7.81 5.10 6.61
CA ARG A 105 -8.98 5.98 6.52
C ARG A 105 -8.63 7.46 6.66
N GLU A 106 -7.81 7.83 7.64
CA GLU A 106 -7.38 9.22 7.85
C GLU A 106 -6.66 9.78 6.63
N LYS A 107 -5.87 8.93 5.96
CA LYS A 107 -5.06 9.31 4.80
C LYS A 107 -5.87 9.36 3.51
N PHE A 108 -6.75 8.39 3.27
CA PHE A 108 -7.42 8.20 1.98
C PHE A 108 -8.86 8.77 1.90
N ASP A 109 -9.60 8.88 3.02
CA ASP A 109 -10.92 9.49 3.00
C ASP A 109 -10.95 10.94 2.48
N PRO A 110 -9.95 11.81 2.81
CA PRO A 110 -9.88 13.15 2.21
C PRO A 110 -9.70 13.11 0.69
N ILE A 111 -8.93 12.14 0.18
CA ILE A 111 -8.74 11.95 -1.28
C ILE A 111 -10.05 11.51 -1.93
N GLY A 112 -10.74 10.52 -1.35
CA GLY A 112 -12.05 10.10 -1.81
C GLY A 112 -13.05 11.26 -1.90
N ARG A 113 -13.13 12.08 -0.85
CA ARG A 113 -13.99 13.29 -0.86
C ARG A 113 -13.60 14.29 -1.95
N LYS A 114 -12.31 14.48 -2.20
CA LYS A 114 -11.83 15.40 -3.23
C LYS A 114 -12.13 14.91 -4.65
N VAL A 115 -12.01 13.61 -4.90
CA VAL A 115 -12.08 13.02 -6.25
C VAL A 115 -13.50 12.58 -6.62
N GLU A 116 -14.20 11.94 -5.68
CA GLU A 116 -15.51 11.33 -5.90
C GLU A 116 -16.66 12.13 -5.27
N GLY A 117 -16.36 13.08 -4.38
CA GLY A 117 -17.36 13.90 -3.71
C GLY A 117 -17.77 13.41 -2.33
N ALA A 118 -18.94 13.78 -1.87
CA ALA A 118 -19.47 13.43 -0.57
C ALA A 118 -19.62 11.89 -0.39
N PRO A 119 -19.65 11.36 0.85
CA PRO A 119 -19.75 9.93 1.10
C PRO A 119 -20.92 9.23 0.40
N ASP A 120 -22.07 9.90 0.30
CA ASP A 120 -23.22 9.36 -0.42
C ASP A 120 -22.97 9.24 -1.92
N GLN A 121 -22.30 10.22 -2.53
CA GLN A 121 -21.91 10.16 -3.93
C GLN A 121 -20.91 9.03 -4.20
N GLN A 122 -19.95 8.82 -3.28
CA GLN A 122 -18.99 7.72 -3.36
C GLN A 122 -19.71 6.36 -3.28
N ARG A 123 -20.68 6.22 -2.36
CA ARG A 123 -21.48 5.01 -2.23
C ARG A 123 -22.29 4.74 -3.50
N ASP A 124 -22.97 5.73 -4.03
CA ASP A 124 -23.77 5.59 -5.24
C ASP A 124 -22.90 5.21 -6.46
N ALA A 125 -21.72 5.81 -6.57
CA ALA A 125 -20.75 5.45 -7.60
C ALA A 125 -20.25 4.00 -7.42
N ALA A 126 -20.03 3.56 -6.18
CA ALA A 126 -19.61 2.19 -5.88
C ALA A 126 -20.70 1.17 -6.26
N VAL A 127 -21.98 1.47 -5.94
CA VAL A 127 -23.14 0.65 -6.33
C VAL A 127 -23.24 0.55 -7.86
N LYS A 128 -23.18 1.66 -8.57
CA LYS A 128 -23.21 1.69 -10.05
C LYS A 128 -22.07 0.87 -10.66
N ARG A 129 -20.86 0.93 -10.07
CA ARG A 129 -19.75 0.07 -10.51
C ARG A 129 -20.03 -1.41 -10.28
N GLY A 130 -20.82 -1.78 -9.26
CA GLY A 130 -21.27 -3.14 -9.03
C GLY A 130 -22.08 -3.74 -10.17
N ASP A 131 -22.80 -2.90 -10.93
CA ASP A 131 -23.54 -3.34 -12.11
C ASP A 131 -22.62 -3.68 -13.30
N LEU A 132 -21.41 -3.17 -13.30
CA LEU A 132 -20.45 -3.30 -14.41
C LEU A 132 -19.45 -4.46 -14.20
N ARG A 133 -19.24 -4.91 -12.95
CA ARG A 133 -18.18 -5.87 -12.62
C ARG A 133 -18.45 -6.62 -11.32
N ASP A 134 -17.73 -7.72 -11.14
CA ASP A 134 -17.57 -8.43 -9.88
C ASP A 134 -16.11 -8.28 -9.39
N ILE A 135 -15.92 -8.12 -8.09
CA ILE A 135 -14.59 -8.22 -7.47
C ILE A 135 -14.42 -9.67 -7.04
N LEU A 136 -13.41 -10.34 -7.59
CA LEU A 136 -13.13 -11.74 -7.27
C LEU A 136 -12.25 -11.90 -6.03
N GLY A 137 -11.55 -10.84 -5.63
CA GLY A 137 -10.73 -10.82 -4.42
C GLY A 137 -9.66 -9.76 -4.47
N ASP A 138 -9.03 -9.58 -3.30
CA ASP A 138 -7.91 -8.66 -3.09
C ASP A 138 -6.74 -9.41 -2.47
N LYS A 139 -5.51 -9.01 -2.80
CA LYS A 139 -4.28 -9.58 -2.25
C LYS A 139 -3.27 -8.50 -1.94
N LEU A 140 -2.60 -8.61 -0.80
CA LEU A 140 -1.36 -7.88 -0.54
C LEU A 140 -0.18 -8.76 -0.94
N MET A 141 0.68 -8.25 -1.82
CA MET A 141 1.85 -8.95 -2.33
C MET A 141 3.09 -8.09 -2.15
N ARG A 142 4.19 -8.71 -1.72
CA ARG A 142 5.49 -8.04 -1.66
C ARG A 142 6.21 -8.21 -2.99
N GLU A 143 6.62 -7.11 -3.59
CA GLU A 143 7.60 -7.18 -4.68
C GLU A 143 8.94 -7.61 -4.13
N ILE A 144 9.60 -8.50 -4.82
CA ILE A 144 10.94 -8.97 -4.46
C ILE A 144 11.86 -8.94 -5.69
N THR A 145 13.15 -8.71 -5.43
CA THR A 145 14.21 -8.87 -6.45
C THR A 145 15.13 -9.97 -5.98
N LEU A 146 15.32 -11.00 -6.81
CA LEU A 146 16.26 -12.09 -6.52
C LEU A 146 17.69 -11.55 -6.55
N LYS A 147 18.53 -12.07 -5.65
CA LYS A 147 19.97 -11.74 -5.56
C LYS A 147 20.77 -12.50 -6.59
#